data_584c781b053d001ff19d4346e64d9859
#
_entry.id   584c781b053d001ff19d4346e64d9859
#
_cell.length_a   1.000
_cell.length_b   1.000
_cell.length_c   1.000
_cell.angle_alpha   90.00
_cell.angle_beta   90.00
_cell.angle_gamma   90.00
#
_symmetry.space_group_name_H-M   'P 1'
#
loop_
_entity.id
_entity.type
_entity.pdbx_description
1 polymer ?
#
loop_
_entity_poly.entity_id
_entity_poly.type
_entity_poly.pdbx_seq_one_letter_code
_entity_poly.pdbx_strand_id
1 'polypeptide(L)'
;MEKFYNVVIRCRKLILVVFVIAAVILAFAKEFVSVNYDMNSYLPEDSPSTVALDVMNDEFDGGIPNARVLIYDVTIPEALNYKEKLKEIDGVTDVTWLDDSLDLKQPVETLDQDAVEIYYKDKNALFSVTIDEDKTISAAVSYTHLRAH
;
A
#
# COMPACT_ATOMS: atom_id res chain seq x y z
N MET A 1 40.32 7.57 -38.02
CA MET A 1 39.27 8.33 -37.29
C MET A 1 38.36 9.10 -38.25
N GLU A 2 38.87 9.69 -39.33
CA GLU A 2 38.06 10.47 -40.28
C GLU A 2 36.90 9.69 -40.93
N LYS A 3 37.10 8.40 -41.26
CA LYS A 3 36.05 7.56 -41.85
C LYS A 3 34.83 7.38 -40.91
N PHE A 4 35.07 7.31 -39.61
CA PHE A 4 34.02 7.21 -38.61
C PHE A 4 33.17 8.48 -38.54
N TYR A 5 33.82 9.64 -38.47
CA TYR A 5 33.11 10.93 -38.46
C TYR A 5 32.25 11.15 -39.71
N ASN A 6 32.76 10.80 -40.87
CA ASN A 6 32.03 10.94 -42.13
C ASN A 6 30.78 10.03 -42.18
N VAL A 7 30.84 8.83 -41.62
CA VAL A 7 29.68 7.92 -41.52
C VAL A 7 28.65 8.49 -40.57
N VAL A 8 29.05 8.97 -39.38
CA VAL A 8 28.16 9.58 -38.41
C VAL A 8 27.45 10.80 -38.97
N ILE A 9 28.16 11.68 -39.65
CA ILE A 9 27.58 12.90 -40.27
C ILE A 9 26.59 12.50 -41.37
N ARG A 10 26.92 11.50 -42.19
CA ARG A 10 26.08 11.03 -43.30
C ARG A 10 24.80 10.37 -42.78
N CYS A 11 24.89 9.64 -41.66
CA CYS A 11 23.78 8.91 -41.04
C CYS A 11 23.06 9.71 -39.95
N ARG A 12 23.33 11.01 -39.77
CA ARG A 12 22.80 11.83 -38.66
C ARG A 12 21.27 11.75 -38.52
N LYS A 13 20.54 11.75 -39.65
CA LYS A 13 19.09 11.66 -39.64
C LYS A 13 18.61 10.25 -39.18
N LEU A 14 19.28 9.20 -39.64
CA LEU A 14 18.99 7.83 -39.23
C LEU A 14 19.26 7.63 -37.74
N ILE A 15 20.38 8.12 -37.24
CA ILE A 15 20.75 8.07 -35.83
C ILE A 15 19.66 8.76 -34.99
N LEU A 16 19.24 9.96 -35.39
CA LEU A 16 18.19 10.70 -34.67
C LEU A 16 16.88 9.92 -34.65
N VAL A 17 16.47 9.35 -35.77
CA VAL A 17 15.23 8.54 -35.84
C VAL A 17 15.32 7.33 -34.93
N VAL A 18 16.45 6.62 -34.94
CA VAL A 18 16.65 5.46 -34.05
C VAL A 18 16.57 5.86 -32.56
N PHE A 19 17.18 7.00 -32.19
CA PHE A 19 17.10 7.50 -30.80
C PHE A 19 15.67 7.88 -30.41
N VAL A 20 14.91 8.53 -31.30
CA VAL A 20 13.51 8.88 -31.03
C VAL A 20 12.66 7.61 -30.87
N ILE A 21 12.82 6.62 -31.74
CA ILE A 21 12.11 5.35 -31.63
C ILE A 21 12.47 4.64 -30.31
N ALA A 22 13.76 4.58 -29.96
CA ALA A 22 14.21 3.99 -28.71
C ALA A 22 13.62 4.73 -27.48
N ALA A 23 13.60 6.06 -27.51
CA ALA A 23 13.00 6.85 -26.42
C ALA A 23 11.50 6.57 -26.24
N VAL A 24 10.77 6.44 -27.35
CA VAL A 24 9.34 6.09 -27.32
C VAL A 24 9.12 4.68 -26.75
N ILE A 25 9.91 3.70 -27.22
CA ILE A 25 9.83 2.33 -26.69
C ILE A 25 10.12 2.30 -25.18
N LEU A 26 11.17 3.01 -24.72
CA LEU A 26 11.53 3.09 -23.30
C LEU A 26 10.46 3.81 -22.48
N ALA A 27 9.80 4.82 -23.05
CA ALA A 27 8.68 5.51 -22.38
C ALA A 27 7.49 4.59 -22.13
N PHE A 28 7.19 3.66 -23.06
CA PHE A 28 6.20 2.63 -22.83
C PHE A 28 6.69 1.51 -21.92
N ALA A 29 7.95 1.14 -22.04
CA ALA A 29 8.53 0.07 -21.21
C ALA A 29 8.53 0.40 -19.71
N LYS A 30 8.58 1.68 -19.32
CA LYS A 30 8.51 2.08 -17.90
C LYS A 30 7.23 1.61 -17.19
N GLU A 31 6.12 1.48 -17.92
CA GLU A 31 4.85 1.00 -17.34
C GLU A 31 4.89 -0.49 -16.95
N PHE A 32 5.85 -1.24 -17.51
CA PHE A 32 6.06 -2.65 -17.19
C PHE A 32 7.08 -2.89 -16.07
N VAL A 33 7.69 -1.81 -15.56
CA VAL A 33 8.65 -1.89 -14.46
C VAL A 33 7.90 -1.70 -13.16
N SER A 34 7.65 -2.78 -12.43
CA SER A 34 7.20 -2.73 -11.04
C SER A 34 8.42 -2.58 -10.13
N VAL A 35 8.32 -1.68 -9.16
CA VAL A 35 9.33 -1.57 -8.10
C VAL A 35 8.84 -2.43 -6.96
N ASN A 36 9.58 -3.50 -6.65
CA ASN A 36 9.29 -4.30 -5.48
C ASN A 36 9.82 -3.58 -4.24
N TYR A 37 8.92 -3.17 -3.36
CA TYR A 37 9.24 -2.53 -2.07
C TYR A 37 9.29 -3.55 -0.94
N ASP A 38 8.95 -4.82 -1.20
CA ASP A 38 9.03 -5.89 -0.21
C ASP A 38 10.49 -6.25 0.07
N MET A 39 10.96 -5.82 1.22
CA MET A 39 12.30 -6.15 1.70
C MET A 39 12.42 -7.64 2.07
N ASN A 40 11.30 -8.31 2.34
CA ASN A 40 11.28 -9.72 2.74
C ASN A 40 11.56 -10.63 1.55
N SER A 41 11.19 -10.22 0.34
CA SER A 41 11.47 -10.98 -0.90
C SER A 41 12.96 -11.12 -1.23
N TYR A 42 13.83 -10.34 -0.58
CA TYR A 42 15.29 -10.47 -0.69
C TYR A 42 15.90 -11.44 0.33
N LEU A 43 15.12 -11.92 1.29
CA LEU A 43 15.59 -12.92 2.24
C LEU A 43 15.58 -14.32 1.60
N PRO A 44 16.52 -15.21 1.99
CA PRO A 44 16.45 -16.61 1.56
C PRO A 44 15.12 -17.26 2.00
N GLU A 45 14.52 -18.07 1.12
CA GLU A 45 13.24 -18.74 1.39
C GLU A 45 13.28 -19.64 2.63
N ASP A 46 14.46 -20.18 2.97
CA ASP A 46 14.70 -21.04 4.12
C ASP A 46 15.10 -20.27 5.40
N SER A 47 15.10 -18.95 5.36
CA SER A 47 15.40 -18.18 6.56
C SER A 47 14.27 -18.32 7.60
N PRO A 48 14.60 -18.40 8.92
CA PRO A 48 13.58 -18.48 9.95
C PRO A 48 12.55 -17.35 9.92
N SER A 49 12.96 -16.17 9.46
CA SER A 49 12.09 -15.01 9.32
C SER A 49 11.08 -15.21 8.20
N THR A 50 11.51 -15.72 7.03
CA THR A 50 10.63 -15.97 5.89
C THR A 50 9.62 -17.06 6.21
N VAL A 51 10.09 -18.17 6.78
CA VAL A 51 9.21 -19.26 7.23
C VAL A 51 8.18 -18.77 8.25
N ALA A 52 8.58 -17.92 9.20
CA ALA A 52 7.63 -17.36 10.17
C ALA A 52 6.58 -16.45 9.52
N LEU A 53 6.97 -15.64 8.53
CA LEU A 53 6.04 -14.79 7.77
C LEU A 53 5.06 -15.64 6.95
N ASP A 54 5.53 -16.70 6.30
CA ASP A 54 4.68 -17.61 5.53
C ASP A 54 3.63 -18.27 6.44
N VAL A 55 4.05 -18.79 7.60
CA VAL A 55 3.13 -19.36 8.59
C VAL A 55 2.12 -18.33 9.07
N MET A 56 2.55 -17.08 9.32
CA MET A 56 1.64 -16.02 9.74
C MET A 56 0.64 -15.64 8.64
N ASN A 57 1.08 -15.58 7.40
CA ASN A 57 0.19 -15.30 6.27
C ASN A 57 -0.83 -16.42 6.03
N ASP A 58 -0.42 -17.68 6.23
CA ASP A 58 -1.30 -18.85 6.05
C ASP A 58 -2.32 -19.00 7.19
N GLU A 59 -1.93 -18.65 8.44
CA GLU A 59 -2.79 -18.80 9.63
C GLU A 59 -3.71 -17.58 9.85
N PHE A 60 -3.35 -16.41 9.35
CA PHE A 60 -4.14 -15.18 9.49
C PHE A 60 -4.65 -14.74 8.11
N ASP A 61 -5.91 -15.04 7.83
CA ASP A 61 -6.64 -14.56 6.63
C ASP A 61 -6.61 -13.03 6.58
N GLY A 62 -5.89 -12.46 5.60
CA GLY A 62 -5.76 -11.01 5.42
C GLY A 62 -4.35 -10.46 5.71
N GLY A 63 -3.44 -11.28 6.23
CA GLY A 63 -2.06 -10.90 6.51
C GLY A 63 -1.90 -10.05 7.79
N ILE A 64 -0.68 -9.58 8.01
CA ILE A 64 -0.34 -8.79 9.20
C ILE A 64 -0.57 -7.31 8.89
N PRO A 65 -1.27 -6.55 9.77
CA PRO A 65 -1.41 -5.12 9.60
C PRO A 65 -0.04 -4.42 9.47
N ASN A 66 0.21 -3.81 8.33
CA ASN A 66 1.45 -3.12 8.00
C ASN A 66 1.31 -1.60 7.95
N ALA A 67 0.08 -1.09 8.13
CA ALA A 67 -0.21 0.33 8.19
C ALA A 67 -1.18 0.67 9.33
N ARG A 68 -1.13 1.92 9.79
CA ARG A 68 -2.08 2.47 10.76
C ARG A 68 -2.67 3.76 10.25
N VAL A 69 -3.99 3.87 10.37
CA VAL A 69 -4.74 5.07 9.95
C VAL A 69 -5.39 5.67 11.18
N LEU A 70 -5.06 6.92 11.47
CA LEU A 70 -5.65 7.68 12.57
C LEU A 70 -6.60 8.73 12.01
N ILE A 71 -7.87 8.70 12.44
CA ILE A 71 -8.89 9.66 12.05
C ILE A 71 -9.31 10.45 13.29
N TYR A 72 -9.24 11.77 13.17
CA TYR A 72 -9.52 12.69 14.27
C TYR A 72 -10.98 13.14 14.28
N ASP A 73 -11.48 13.41 15.50
CA ASP A 73 -12.80 14.00 15.78
C ASP A 73 -13.95 13.28 15.06
N VAL A 74 -14.03 11.97 15.27
CA VAL A 74 -15.07 11.10 14.72
C VAL A 74 -15.85 10.40 15.83
N THR A 75 -17.13 10.18 15.59
CA THR A 75 -17.97 9.33 16.42
C THR A 75 -17.80 7.85 16.01
N ILE A 76 -18.20 6.93 16.89
CA ILE A 76 -18.12 5.48 16.60
C ILE A 76 -18.88 5.10 15.31
N PRO A 77 -20.12 5.57 15.05
CA PRO A 77 -20.81 5.28 13.79
C PRO A 77 -20.08 5.84 12.56
N GLU A 78 -19.46 7.03 12.67
CA GLU A 78 -18.65 7.60 11.60
C GLU A 78 -17.37 6.79 11.37
N ALA A 79 -16.74 6.32 12.44
CA ALA A 79 -15.56 5.47 12.34
C ALA A 79 -15.87 4.15 11.62
N LEU A 80 -17.01 3.51 11.88
CA LEU A 80 -17.46 2.35 11.11
C LEU A 80 -17.63 2.65 9.63
N ASN A 81 -18.21 3.80 9.29
CA ASN A 81 -18.34 4.22 7.89
C ASN A 81 -16.96 4.45 7.24
N TYR A 82 -15.99 5.01 7.99
CA TYR A 82 -14.61 5.13 7.50
C TYR A 82 -13.94 3.79 7.30
N LYS A 83 -14.19 2.80 8.18
CA LYS A 83 -13.71 1.43 8.01
C LYS A 83 -14.14 0.84 6.67
N GLU A 84 -15.44 0.96 6.35
CA GLU A 84 -15.96 0.48 5.05
C GLU A 84 -15.29 1.19 3.87
N LYS A 85 -15.15 2.51 3.94
CA LYS A 85 -14.46 3.27 2.90
C LYS A 85 -12.99 2.88 2.74
N LEU A 86 -12.31 2.56 3.83
CA LEU A 86 -10.92 2.09 3.80
C LEU A 86 -10.82 0.72 3.13
N LYS A 87 -11.78 -0.19 3.37
CA LYS A 87 -11.86 -1.51 2.71
C LYS A 87 -12.10 -1.42 1.19
N GLU A 88 -12.74 -0.34 0.72
CA GLU A 88 -12.98 -0.13 -0.72
C GLU A 88 -11.75 0.40 -1.48
N ILE A 89 -10.69 0.78 -0.79
CA ILE A 89 -9.47 1.31 -1.42
C ILE A 89 -8.72 0.16 -2.10
N ASP A 90 -8.39 0.34 -3.38
CA ASP A 90 -7.58 -0.64 -4.12
C ASP A 90 -6.20 -0.79 -3.47
N GLY A 91 -5.84 -2.03 -3.15
CA GLY A 91 -4.60 -2.36 -2.43
C GLY A 91 -4.78 -2.52 -0.92
N VAL A 92 -5.95 -2.23 -0.34
CA VAL A 92 -6.26 -2.58 1.04
C VAL A 92 -6.86 -3.98 1.07
N THR A 93 -6.21 -4.89 1.81
CA THR A 93 -6.63 -6.28 1.94
C THR A 93 -7.55 -6.47 3.13
N ASP A 94 -7.22 -5.85 4.28
CA ASP A 94 -8.05 -5.88 5.47
C ASP A 94 -7.93 -4.60 6.30
N VAL A 95 -8.99 -4.31 7.07
CA VAL A 95 -9.04 -3.20 8.03
C VAL A 95 -9.62 -3.70 9.33
N THR A 96 -8.80 -3.75 10.36
CA THR A 96 -9.18 -4.15 11.72
C THR A 96 -9.41 -2.92 12.58
N TRP A 97 -10.50 -2.92 13.35
CA TRP A 97 -10.83 -1.87 14.29
C TRP A 97 -11.56 -2.45 15.51
N LEU A 98 -12.11 -1.60 16.36
CA LEU A 98 -12.76 -1.91 17.63
C LEU A 98 -13.88 -2.96 17.49
N ASP A 99 -14.66 -2.93 16.41
CA ASP A 99 -15.78 -3.84 16.15
C ASP A 99 -15.36 -5.30 15.85
N ASP A 100 -14.12 -5.52 15.45
CA ASP A 100 -13.57 -6.88 15.26
C ASP A 100 -13.17 -7.53 16.60
N SER A 101 -12.88 -6.70 17.61
CA SER A 101 -12.42 -7.16 18.93
C SER A 101 -13.53 -7.14 19.98
N LEU A 102 -14.52 -6.25 19.85
CA LEU A 102 -15.58 -6.02 20.84
C LEU A 102 -16.95 -5.90 20.17
N ASP A 103 -17.99 -6.41 20.85
CA ASP A 103 -19.38 -6.27 20.38
C ASP A 103 -19.92 -4.85 20.66
N LEU A 104 -19.91 -4.00 19.64
CA LEU A 104 -20.41 -2.61 19.70
C LEU A 104 -21.93 -2.48 19.83
N LYS A 105 -22.69 -3.59 19.95
CA LYS A 105 -24.12 -3.54 20.29
C LYS A 105 -24.35 -3.17 21.75
N GLN A 106 -23.32 -3.26 22.57
CA GLN A 106 -23.35 -2.82 23.98
C GLN A 106 -22.88 -1.37 24.09
N PRO A 107 -23.34 -0.61 25.10
CA PRO A 107 -22.81 0.71 25.37
C PRO A 107 -21.30 0.66 25.61
N VAL A 108 -20.54 1.57 24.98
CA VAL A 108 -19.06 1.55 25.02
C VAL A 108 -18.53 1.66 26.44
N GLU A 109 -19.27 2.32 27.34
CA GLU A 109 -18.95 2.47 28.75
C GLU A 109 -18.94 1.13 29.52
N THR A 110 -19.58 0.10 28.97
CA THR A 110 -19.66 -1.25 29.57
C THR A 110 -18.61 -2.20 29.01
N LEU A 111 -17.90 -1.78 27.97
CA LEU A 111 -16.84 -2.57 27.34
C LEU A 111 -15.53 -2.44 28.13
N ASP A 112 -14.59 -3.31 27.84
CA ASP A 112 -13.24 -3.22 28.38
C ASP A 112 -12.57 -1.92 27.91
N GLN A 113 -12.42 -0.97 28.84
CA GLN A 113 -11.90 0.37 28.52
C GLN A 113 -10.46 0.33 28.05
N ASP A 114 -9.65 -0.61 28.52
CA ASP A 114 -8.26 -0.77 28.09
C ASP A 114 -8.22 -1.18 26.59
N ALA A 115 -9.11 -2.09 26.20
CA ALA A 115 -9.24 -2.49 24.81
C ALA A 115 -9.83 -1.37 23.92
N VAL A 116 -10.83 -0.63 24.45
CA VAL A 116 -11.41 0.53 23.73
C VAL A 116 -10.35 1.60 23.48
N GLU A 117 -9.54 1.96 24.49
CA GLU A 117 -8.53 3.02 24.37
C GLU A 117 -7.44 2.73 23.33
N ILE A 118 -7.21 1.46 23.00
CA ILE A 118 -6.26 1.06 21.94
C ILE A 118 -6.73 1.56 20.55
N TYR A 119 -8.03 1.47 20.29
CA TYR A 119 -8.60 1.75 18.97
C TYR A 119 -9.38 3.06 18.90
N TYR A 120 -9.89 3.55 20.05
CA TYR A 120 -10.73 4.73 20.09
C TYR A 120 -10.50 5.51 21.39
N LYS A 121 -9.94 6.71 21.27
CA LYS A 121 -9.66 7.61 22.41
C LYS A 121 -9.86 9.06 22.00
N ASP A 122 -10.47 9.86 22.88
CA ASP A 122 -10.65 11.32 22.70
C ASP A 122 -11.28 11.68 21.32
N LYS A 123 -12.27 10.88 20.89
CA LYS A 123 -12.89 10.98 19.55
C LYS A 123 -11.94 10.72 18.38
N ASN A 124 -10.83 10.07 18.62
CA ASN A 124 -9.92 9.67 17.57
C ASN A 124 -10.01 8.15 17.37
N ALA A 125 -10.17 7.71 16.14
CA ALA A 125 -10.22 6.31 15.78
C ALA A 125 -8.91 5.87 15.13
N LEU A 126 -8.30 4.79 15.65
CA LEU A 126 -7.08 4.18 15.13
C LEU A 126 -7.42 2.85 14.47
N PHE A 127 -7.23 2.77 13.16
CA PHE A 127 -7.42 1.56 12.36
C PHE A 127 -6.08 0.88 12.11
N SER A 128 -6.07 -0.43 12.19
CA SER A 128 -4.97 -1.27 11.71
C SER A 128 -5.34 -1.76 10.32
N VAL A 129 -4.49 -1.46 9.35
CA VAL A 129 -4.77 -1.71 7.93
C VAL A 129 -3.71 -2.63 7.37
N THR A 130 -4.14 -3.64 6.63
CA THR A 130 -3.26 -4.48 5.82
C THR A 130 -3.33 -4.01 4.38
N ILE A 131 -2.19 -3.61 3.86
CA ILE A 131 -2.03 -3.13 2.49
C ILE A 131 -1.20 -4.14 1.73
N ASP A 132 -1.66 -4.51 0.54
CA ASP A 132 -0.89 -5.31 -0.42
C ASP A 132 0.40 -4.55 -0.78
N GLU A 133 1.53 -5.20 -0.62
CA GLU A 133 2.85 -4.58 -0.80
C GLU A 133 3.06 -4.08 -2.23
N ASP A 134 2.53 -4.80 -3.21
CA ASP A 134 2.58 -4.41 -4.63
C ASP A 134 1.78 -3.13 -4.94
N LYS A 135 0.80 -2.78 -4.07
CA LYS A 135 -0.12 -1.65 -4.26
C LYS A 135 0.00 -0.55 -3.22
N THR A 136 1.00 -0.60 -2.36
CA THR A 136 1.19 0.33 -1.22
C THR A 136 1.11 1.81 -1.62
N ILE A 137 1.68 2.18 -2.76
CA ILE A 137 1.66 3.57 -3.25
C ILE A 137 0.25 3.98 -3.66
N SER A 138 -0.49 3.12 -4.35
CA SER A 138 -1.86 3.39 -4.79
C SER A 138 -2.80 3.60 -3.60
N ALA A 139 -2.71 2.74 -2.59
CA ALA A 139 -3.49 2.84 -1.37
C ALA A 139 -3.17 4.12 -0.57
N ALA A 140 -1.89 4.48 -0.43
CA ALA A 140 -1.48 5.70 0.26
C ALA A 140 -1.99 6.98 -0.42
N VAL A 141 -1.98 7.04 -1.75
CA VAL A 141 -2.52 8.18 -2.52
C VAL A 141 -4.03 8.28 -2.36
N SER A 142 -4.76 7.18 -2.44
CA SER A 142 -6.22 7.15 -2.28
C SER A 142 -6.65 7.61 -0.89
N TYR A 143 -5.91 7.25 0.16
CA TYR A 143 -6.19 7.70 1.53
C TYR A 143 -6.03 9.22 1.69
N THR A 144 -5.02 9.84 1.08
CA THR A 144 -4.84 11.29 1.15
C THR A 144 -5.98 12.06 0.49
N HIS A 145 -6.60 11.49 -0.54
CA HIS A 145 -7.79 12.07 -1.19
C HIS A 145 -9.06 11.97 -0.34
N LEU A 146 -9.24 10.91 0.46
CA LEU A 146 -10.37 10.79 1.38
C LEU A 146 -10.39 11.87 2.47
N ARG A 147 -9.22 12.38 2.86
CA ARG A 147 -9.09 13.44 3.87
C ARG A 147 -9.38 14.84 3.31
N ALA A 148 -9.36 15.02 2.00
CA ALA A 148 -9.53 16.33 1.34
C ALA A 148 -11.01 16.70 1.08
N HIS A 149 -11.96 15.86 1.44
CA HIS A 149 -13.42 16.06 1.35
C HIS A 149 -14.07 15.92 2.72
#